data_284d8d579145c539e7d4337e5796afa9
#
_entry.id   284d8d579145c539e7d4337e5796afa9
#
_cell.length_a   1.000
_cell.length_b   1.000
_cell.length_c   1.000
_cell.angle_alpha   90.00
_cell.angle_beta   90.00
_cell.angle_gamma   90.00
#
_symmetry.space_group_name_H-M   'P 1'
#
loop_
_entity.id
_entity.type
_entity.pdbx_description
1 polymer ?
#
loop_
_entity_poly.entity_id
_entity_poly.type
_entity_poly.pdbx_seq_one_letter_code
_entity_poly.pdbx_strand_id
1 'polypeptide(L)'
;MTDYSPDATDWRILDVLQRDGRATFAELARAVAMSPSAVTERVRRLEELGVISGYAAVVDAERLGLPILALVRLRYPNGNYKPFHDLLETTPEIIEAHHVTGDDCFVLKVTARSMKHLEETTGRIGALGSVTTSIVYSSPLPRRAIAR
;
A
#
# COMPACT_ATOMS: atom_id res chain seq x y z
N MET A 1 16.96 12.39 10.86
CA MET A 1 16.92 11.13 10.07
C MET A 1 18.02 10.24 10.62
N THR A 2 17.68 9.18 11.33
CA THR A 2 18.66 8.20 11.79
C THR A 2 19.19 7.45 10.58
N ASP A 3 20.51 7.53 10.39
CA ASP A 3 21.24 6.91 9.28
C ASP A 3 21.37 5.38 9.51
N TYR A 4 20.20 4.72 9.67
CA TYR A 4 20.15 3.28 9.88
C TYR A 4 20.11 2.56 8.54
N SER A 5 21.11 1.73 8.30
CA SER A 5 21.15 0.83 7.16
C SER A 5 21.01 -0.62 7.65
N PRO A 6 19.96 -1.35 7.21
CA PRO A 6 19.79 -2.76 7.53
C PRO A 6 21.02 -3.59 7.11
N ASP A 7 21.50 -4.46 8.00
CA ASP A 7 22.56 -5.41 7.68
C ASP A 7 22.03 -6.63 6.90
N ALA A 8 22.89 -7.54 6.51
CA ALA A 8 22.51 -8.73 5.75
C ALA A 8 21.50 -9.62 6.49
N THR A 9 21.58 -9.66 7.82
CA THR A 9 20.65 -10.42 8.66
C THR A 9 19.29 -9.74 8.72
N ASP A 10 19.27 -8.42 8.86
CA ASP A 10 18.03 -7.64 8.84
C ASP A 10 17.31 -7.81 7.49
N TRP A 11 18.05 -7.78 6.39
CA TRP A 11 17.47 -8.02 5.06
C TRP A 11 16.85 -9.43 4.93
N ARG A 12 17.45 -10.46 5.52
CA ARG A 12 16.87 -11.81 5.55
C ARG A 12 15.59 -11.85 6.38
N ILE A 13 15.56 -11.20 7.54
CA ILE A 13 14.36 -11.08 8.38
C ILE A 13 13.25 -10.37 7.60
N LEU A 14 13.57 -9.23 6.99
CA LEU A 14 12.62 -8.46 6.18
C LEU A 14 12.08 -9.24 4.98
N ASP A 15 12.91 -10.05 4.32
CA ASP A 15 12.48 -10.90 3.20
C ASP A 15 11.44 -11.95 3.65
N VAL A 16 11.67 -12.60 4.79
CA VAL A 16 10.71 -13.56 5.35
C VAL A 16 9.42 -12.86 5.73
N LEU A 17 9.47 -11.76 6.50
CA LEU A 17 8.29 -11.05 6.98
C LEU A 17 7.47 -10.40 5.87
N GLN A 18 8.09 -9.98 4.78
CA GLN A 18 7.36 -9.46 3.62
C GLN A 18 6.58 -10.54 2.87
N ARG A 19 7.00 -11.80 2.95
CA ARG A 19 6.32 -12.95 2.32
C ARG A 19 5.31 -13.58 3.26
N ASP A 20 5.64 -13.64 4.55
CA ASP A 20 4.78 -14.16 5.61
C ASP A 20 4.87 -13.27 6.85
N GLY A 21 3.97 -12.31 6.94
CA GLY A 21 3.86 -11.41 8.10
C GLY A 21 3.41 -12.11 9.40
N ARG A 22 3.08 -13.41 9.34
CA ARG A 22 2.72 -14.22 10.51
C ARG A 22 3.84 -15.19 10.93
N ALA A 23 5.01 -15.14 10.27
CA ALA A 23 6.16 -15.94 10.66
C ALA A 23 6.48 -15.73 12.15
N THR A 24 6.65 -16.85 12.86
CA THR A 24 7.01 -16.83 14.28
C THR A 24 8.49 -16.46 14.47
N PHE A 25 8.84 -15.96 15.65
CA PHE A 25 10.24 -15.69 15.97
C PHE A 25 11.13 -16.94 15.91
N ALA A 26 10.56 -18.13 16.15
CA ALA A 26 11.28 -19.39 15.98
C ALA A 26 11.57 -19.69 14.51
N GLU A 27 10.64 -19.39 13.61
CA GLU A 27 10.85 -19.54 12.16
C GLU A 27 11.86 -18.53 11.63
N LEU A 28 11.76 -17.28 12.04
CA LEU A 28 12.74 -16.26 11.72
C LEU A 28 14.14 -16.62 12.21
N ALA A 29 14.25 -17.10 13.46
CA ALA A 29 15.51 -17.52 14.07
C ALA A 29 16.19 -18.63 13.25
N ARG A 30 15.41 -19.62 12.80
CA ARG A 30 15.91 -20.68 11.90
C ARG A 30 16.37 -20.12 10.56
N ALA A 31 15.60 -19.22 9.97
CA ALA A 31 15.92 -18.62 8.66
C ALA A 31 17.22 -17.83 8.66
N VAL A 32 17.59 -17.20 9.79
CA VAL A 32 18.80 -16.37 9.91
C VAL A 32 19.92 -17.01 10.75
N ALA A 33 19.71 -18.26 11.22
CA ALA A 33 20.65 -19.00 12.08
C ALA A 33 21.04 -18.23 13.36
N MET A 34 20.05 -17.69 14.05
CA MET A 34 20.20 -16.96 15.32
C MET A 34 19.29 -17.53 16.43
N SER A 35 19.50 -17.09 17.67
CA SER A 35 18.55 -17.41 18.74
C SER A 35 17.23 -16.63 18.59
N PRO A 36 16.08 -17.18 19.04
CA PRO A 36 14.81 -16.46 19.01
C PRO A 36 14.85 -15.10 19.73
N SER A 37 15.56 -15.00 20.84
CA SER A 37 15.72 -13.74 21.58
C SER A 37 16.48 -12.68 20.80
N ALA A 38 17.55 -13.06 20.09
CA ALA A 38 18.32 -12.15 19.26
C ALA A 38 17.52 -11.66 18.06
N VAL A 39 16.69 -12.54 17.45
CA VAL A 39 15.80 -12.15 16.36
C VAL A 39 14.68 -11.24 16.85
N THR A 40 14.09 -11.53 18.00
CA THR A 40 13.06 -10.68 18.60
C THR A 40 13.58 -9.25 18.79
N GLU A 41 14.79 -9.10 19.30
CA GLU A 41 15.41 -7.79 19.50
C GLU A 41 15.65 -7.04 18.17
N ARG A 42 16.07 -7.77 17.10
CA ARG A 42 16.25 -7.18 15.77
C ARG A 42 14.93 -6.73 15.17
N VAL A 43 13.89 -7.54 15.24
CA VAL A 43 12.56 -7.18 14.72
C VAL A 43 12.04 -5.94 15.46
N ARG A 44 12.11 -5.93 16.80
CA ARG A 44 11.70 -4.77 17.61
C ARG A 44 12.43 -3.49 17.17
N ARG A 45 13.75 -3.58 16.95
CA ARG A 45 14.55 -2.45 16.47
C ARG A 45 14.10 -1.97 15.08
N LEU A 46 13.79 -2.89 14.16
CA LEU A 46 13.29 -2.54 12.83
C LEU A 46 11.91 -1.84 12.89
N GLU A 47 11.07 -2.23 13.83
CA GLU A 47 9.78 -1.58 14.12
C GLU A 47 9.98 -0.19 14.74
N GLU A 48 10.80 -0.07 15.78
CA GLU A 48 11.10 1.20 16.46
C GLU A 48 11.72 2.25 15.52
N LEU A 49 12.55 1.80 14.56
CA LEU A 49 13.15 2.65 13.55
C LEU A 49 12.20 2.96 12.38
N GLY A 50 11.00 2.38 12.36
CA GLY A 50 10.02 2.56 11.29
C GLY A 50 10.39 1.88 9.97
N VAL A 51 11.40 0.99 9.96
CA VAL A 51 11.74 0.16 8.79
C VAL A 51 10.59 -0.82 8.53
N ILE A 52 10.04 -1.41 9.59
CA ILE A 52 8.77 -2.12 9.55
C ILE A 52 7.70 -1.14 10.02
N SER A 53 6.84 -0.70 9.11
CA SER A 53 5.76 0.25 9.41
C SER A 53 4.50 -0.43 9.95
N GLY A 54 4.42 -1.75 9.88
CA GLY A 54 3.28 -2.52 10.36
C GLY A 54 3.12 -3.86 9.64
N TYR A 55 2.07 -4.57 10.04
CA TYR A 55 1.67 -5.86 9.48
C TYR A 55 0.21 -5.77 9.05
N ALA A 56 -0.12 -6.28 7.87
CA ALA A 56 -1.48 -6.24 7.35
C ALA A 56 -1.82 -7.54 6.62
N ALA A 57 -3.08 -7.92 6.67
CA ALA A 57 -3.60 -8.99 5.83
C ALA A 57 -3.68 -8.50 4.37
N VAL A 58 -3.19 -9.31 3.45
CA VAL A 58 -3.43 -9.10 2.02
C VAL A 58 -4.75 -9.78 1.67
N VAL A 59 -5.72 -9.01 1.22
CA VAL A 59 -7.05 -9.51 0.87
C VAL A 59 -7.29 -9.47 -0.63
N ASP A 60 -8.03 -10.44 -1.12
CA ASP A 60 -8.47 -10.51 -2.51
C ASP A 60 -9.78 -9.72 -2.66
N ALA A 61 -9.71 -8.57 -3.31
CA ALA A 61 -10.85 -7.67 -3.49
C ALA A 61 -11.96 -8.32 -4.32
N GLU A 62 -11.65 -9.16 -5.31
CA GLU A 62 -12.64 -9.87 -6.11
C GLU A 62 -13.48 -10.81 -5.24
N ARG A 63 -12.84 -11.55 -4.32
CA ARG A 63 -13.52 -12.42 -3.36
C ARG A 63 -14.36 -11.65 -2.33
N LEU A 64 -14.11 -10.37 -2.15
CA LEU A 64 -14.90 -9.46 -1.32
C LEU A 64 -16.04 -8.78 -2.11
N GLY A 65 -16.27 -9.18 -3.37
CA GLY A 65 -17.31 -8.61 -4.21
C GLY A 65 -16.93 -7.27 -4.87
N LEU A 66 -15.63 -6.98 -4.97
CA LEU A 66 -15.06 -5.78 -5.59
C LEU A 66 -14.16 -6.16 -6.79
N PRO A 67 -14.75 -6.73 -7.87
CA PRO A 67 -13.97 -7.29 -8.97
C PRO A 67 -13.31 -6.23 -9.87
N ILE A 68 -13.71 -4.96 -9.76
CA ILE A 68 -13.16 -3.90 -10.58
C ILE A 68 -12.08 -3.16 -9.82
N LEU A 69 -10.88 -3.12 -10.41
CA LEU A 69 -9.78 -2.30 -9.98
C LEU A 69 -9.53 -1.22 -11.03
N ALA A 70 -9.44 0.02 -10.62
CA ALA A 70 -9.13 1.16 -11.48
C ALA A 70 -8.00 2.01 -10.91
N LEU A 71 -7.19 2.56 -11.80
CA LEU A 71 -6.25 3.63 -11.50
C LEU A 71 -6.86 4.94 -11.98
N VAL A 72 -7.08 5.85 -11.06
CA VAL A 72 -7.74 7.14 -11.32
C VAL A 72 -6.72 8.25 -11.12
N ARG A 73 -6.45 9.01 -12.18
CA ARG A 73 -5.58 10.18 -12.12
C ARG A 73 -6.45 11.42 -11.98
N LEU A 74 -6.19 12.19 -10.93
CA LEU A 74 -6.88 13.44 -10.64
C LEU A 74 -5.93 14.61 -10.86
N ARG A 75 -6.29 15.49 -11.77
CA ARG A 75 -5.66 16.80 -11.93
C ARG A 75 -6.42 17.82 -11.08
N TYR A 76 -5.80 18.21 -9.98
CA TYR A 76 -6.40 19.08 -8.98
C TYR A 76 -5.73 20.47 -9.02
N PRO A 77 -6.42 21.52 -9.53
CA PRO A 77 -5.78 22.79 -9.82
C PRO A 77 -5.56 23.69 -8.58
N ASN A 78 -6.15 23.35 -7.45
CA ASN A 78 -6.13 24.18 -6.25
C ASN A 78 -5.10 23.72 -5.24
N GLY A 79 -4.34 24.65 -4.65
CA GLY A 79 -3.39 24.35 -3.58
C GLY A 79 -4.03 24.00 -2.22
N ASN A 80 -5.36 24.09 -2.10
CA ASN A 80 -6.09 23.69 -0.90
C ASN A 80 -6.51 22.22 -1.01
N TYR A 81 -5.79 21.32 -0.33
CA TYR A 81 -6.05 19.89 -0.38
C TYR A 81 -7.10 19.39 0.63
N LYS A 82 -7.68 20.27 1.46
CA LYS A 82 -8.68 19.87 2.43
C LYS A 82 -9.89 19.16 1.79
N PRO A 83 -10.52 19.66 0.70
CA PRO A 83 -11.61 18.94 0.04
C PRO A 83 -11.22 17.55 -0.47
N PHE A 84 -9.99 17.37 -0.90
CA PHE A 84 -9.48 16.06 -1.30
C PHE A 84 -9.33 15.11 -0.10
N HIS A 85 -8.80 15.58 1.02
CA HIS A 85 -8.73 14.78 2.25
C HIS A 85 -10.11 14.39 2.77
N ASP A 86 -11.06 15.32 2.77
CA ASP A 86 -12.47 15.05 3.15
C ASP A 86 -13.10 13.98 2.22
N LEU A 87 -12.78 14.00 0.93
CA LEU A 87 -13.20 12.97 -0.02
C LEU A 87 -12.62 11.60 0.34
N LEU A 88 -11.33 11.51 0.68
CA LEU A 88 -10.68 10.23 1.06
C LEU A 88 -11.35 9.61 2.29
N GLU A 89 -11.70 10.41 3.28
CA GLU A 89 -12.38 9.95 4.49
C GLU A 89 -13.79 9.39 4.22
N THR A 90 -14.48 9.90 3.20
CA THR A 90 -15.87 9.54 2.88
C THR A 90 -16.01 8.59 1.69
N THR A 91 -14.91 8.16 1.08
CA THR A 91 -14.89 7.31 -0.13
C THR A 91 -14.03 6.07 0.08
N PRO A 92 -14.55 5.04 0.77
CA PRO A 92 -13.80 3.82 1.11
C PRO A 92 -13.40 2.99 -0.13
N GLU A 93 -13.98 3.26 -1.29
CA GLU A 93 -13.60 2.68 -2.57
C GLU A 93 -12.17 3.08 -3.00
N ILE A 94 -11.68 4.22 -2.51
CA ILE A 94 -10.30 4.66 -2.72
C ILE A 94 -9.43 3.95 -1.68
N ILE A 95 -8.64 2.97 -2.13
CA ILE A 95 -7.81 2.14 -1.24
C ILE A 95 -6.36 2.59 -1.16
N GLU A 96 -5.91 3.41 -2.12
CA GLU A 96 -4.60 4.07 -2.11
C GLU A 96 -4.72 5.44 -2.76
N ALA A 97 -3.95 6.41 -2.27
CA ALA A 97 -3.87 7.76 -2.84
C ALA A 97 -2.42 8.26 -2.76
N HIS A 98 -1.88 8.67 -3.89
CA HIS A 98 -0.50 9.16 -4.00
C HIS A 98 -0.49 10.55 -4.63
N HIS A 99 0.16 11.51 -3.94
CA HIS A 99 0.49 12.80 -4.53
C HIS A 99 1.72 12.62 -5.42
N VAL A 100 1.62 12.99 -6.67
CA VAL A 100 2.65 12.74 -7.68
C VAL A 100 3.14 14.03 -8.31
N THR A 101 4.34 13.99 -8.87
CA THR A 101 4.88 15.06 -9.73
C THR A 101 4.34 14.91 -11.15
N GLY A 102 4.33 15.99 -11.92
CA GLY A 102 3.85 16.01 -13.30
C GLY A 102 2.51 16.73 -13.43
N ASP A 103 1.81 16.47 -14.54
CA ASP A 103 0.54 17.14 -14.86
C ASP A 103 -0.63 16.69 -13.99
N ASP A 104 -0.61 15.43 -13.54
CA ASP A 104 -1.58 14.90 -12.59
C ASP A 104 -1.11 15.22 -11.16
N CYS A 105 -2.04 15.60 -10.27
CA CYS A 105 -1.70 15.86 -8.88
C CYS A 105 -1.75 14.60 -8.02
N PHE A 106 -2.73 13.71 -8.30
CA PHE A 106 -2.94 12.49 -7.53
C PHE A 106 -3.18 11.28 -8.42
N VAL A 107 -2.64 10.15 -8.00
CA VAL A 107 -2.98 8.83 -8.56
C VAL A 107 -3.65 8.03 -7.45
N LEU A 108 -4.87 7.57 -7.76
CA LEU A 108 -5.72 6.86 -6.83
C LEU A 108 -5.90 5.43 -7.30
N LYS A 109 -5.92 4.49 -6.37
CA LYS A 109 -6.30 3.10 -6.62
C LYS A 109 -7.70 2.90 -6.08
N VAL A 110 -8.62 2.55 -6.95
CA VAL A 110 -10.05 2.47 -6.65
C VAL A 110 -10.57 1.07 -6.92
N THR A 111 -11.37 0.53 -5.99
CA THR A 111 -12.09 -0.73 -6.18
C THR A 111 -13.58 -0.48 -6.32
N ALA A 112 -14.26 -1.30 -7.12
CA ALA A 112 -15.70 -1.19 -7.31
C ALA A 112 -16.36 -2.56 -7.55
N ARG A 113 -17.64 -2.66 -7.13
CA ARG A 113 -18.45 -3.86 -7.34
C ARG A 113 -19.05 -3.97 -8.74
N SER A 114 -19.16 -2.85 -9.46
CA SER A 114 -19.71 -2.77 -10.80
C SER A 114 -19.23 -1.52 -11.54
N MET A 115 -19.43 -1.48 -12.86
CA MET A 115 -19.10 -0.29 -13.65
C MET A 115 -19.91 0.93 -13.22
N LYS A 116 -21.18 0.75 -12.87
CA LYS A 116 -22.03 1.83 -12.35
C LYS A 116 -21.45 2.38 -11.02
N HIS A 117 -21.02 1.49 -10.12
CA HIS A 117 -20.40 1.89 -8.86
C HIS A 117 -19.07 2.64 -9.09
N LEU A 118 -18.28 2.21 -10.09
CA LEU A 118 -17.07 2.93 -10.49
C LEU A 118 -17.39 4.33 -11.01
N GLU A 119 -18.41 4.45 -11.87
CA GLU A 119 -18.87 5.73 -12.41
C GLU A 119 -19.31 6.69 -11.30
N GLU A 120 -20.09 6.21 -10.33
CA GLU A 120 -20.52 6.99 -9.16
C GLU A 120 -19.31 7.47 -8.32
N THR A 121 -18.32 6.58 -8.10
CA THR A 121 -17.12 6.91 -7.34
C THR A 121 -16.23 7.90 -8.09
N THR A 122 -15.99 7.70 -9.37
CA THR A 122 -15.19 8.63 -10.19
C THR A 122 -15.90 9.96 -10.39
N GLY A 123 -17.23 10.00 -10.40
CA GLY A 123 -18.03 11.23 -10.40
C GLY A 123 -17.78 12.08 -9.15
N ARG A 124 -17.70 11.47 -7.98
CA ARG A 124 -17.33 12.17 -6.73
C ARG A 124 -15.91 12.74 -6.78
N ILE A 125 -14.97 11.98 -7.32
CA ILE A 125 -13.58 12.44 -7.52
C ILE A 125 -13.55 13.59 -8.53
N GLY A 126 -14.32 13.47 -9.61
CA GLY A 126 -14.43 14.46 -10.69
C GLY A 126 -15.03 15.81 -10.26
N ALA A 127 -15.73 15.86 -9.13
CA ALA A 127 -16.18 17.12 -8.53
C ALA A 127 -15.03 18.02 -8.07
N LEU A 128 -13.83 17.45 -7.86
CA LEU A 128 -12.64 18.18 -7.43
C LEU A 128 -11.78 18.68 -8.59
N GLY A 129 -11.82 18.01 -9.75
CA GLY A 129 -10.96 18.34 -10.88
C GLY A 129 -11.12 17.39 -12.05
N SER A 130 -10.22 17.48 -13.01
CA SER A 130 -10.22 16.63 -14.18
C SER A 130 -9.75 15.22 -13.84
N VAL A 131 -10.49 14.21 -14.28
CA VAL A 131 -10.25 12.78 -13.95
C VAL A 131 -9.98 11.98 -15.23
N THR A 132 -8.96 11.13 -15.16
CA THR A 132 -8.72 10.08 -16.15
C THR A 132 -8.75 8.72 -15.46
N THR A 133 -9.65 7.84 -15.87
CA THR A 133 -9.83 6.52 -15.28
C THR A 133 -9.28 5.44 -16.20
N SER A 134 -8.42 4.57 -15.67
CA SER A 134 -7.89 3.39 -16.35
C SER A 134 -8.31 2.15 -15.60
N ILE A 135 -9.10 1.27 -16.23
CA ILE A 135 -9.49 -0.01 -15.63
C ILE A 135 -8.34 -0.99 -15.79
N VAL A 136 -7.99 -1.67 -14.71
CA VAL A 136 -6.94 -2.68 -14.70
C VAL A 136 -7.50 -4.00 -15.21
N TYR A 137 -7.02 -4.47 -16.36
CA TYR A 137 -7.41 -5.77 -16.90
C TYR A 137 -6.78 -6.93 -16.15
N SER A 138 -5.50 -6.77 -15.75
CA SER A 138 -4.76 -7.77 -14.98
C SER A 138 -3.59 -7.12 -14.26
N SER A 139 -3.12 -7.75 -13.21
CA SER A 139 -1.94 -7.33 -12.45
C SER A 139 -0.90 -8.45 -12.46
N PRO A 140 -0.04 -8.54 -13.49
CA PRO A 140 0.98 -9.60 -13.58
C PRO A 140 1.96 -9.59 -12.38
N LEU A 141 2.13 -8.44 -11.77
CA LEU A 141 2.93 -8.25 -10.56
C LEU A 141 2.21 -7.26 -9.62
N PRO A 142 1.21 -7.71 -8.85
CA PRO A 142 0.46 -6.82 -7.96
C PRO A 142 1.32 -6.30 -6.80
N ARG A 143 2.28 -7.10 -6.36
CA ARG A 143 3.20 -6.75 -5.27
C ARG A 143 4.45 -7.63 -5.33
N ARG A 144 5.58 -7.05 -4.97
CA ARG A 144 6.85 -7.76 -4.77
C ARG A 144 7.48 -7.32 -3.45
N ALA A 145 8.17 -8.24 -2.76
CA ALA A 145 9.01 -7.88 -1.63
C ALA A 145 10.12 -6.92 -2.07
N ILE A 146 10.37 -5.90 -1.27
CA ILE A 146 11.50 -4.98 -1.48
C ILE A 146 12.77 -5.76 -1.16
N ALA A 147 13.70 -5.81 -2.11
CA ALA A 147 14.99 -6.45 -1.98
C ALA A 147 16.11 -5.41 -1.94
N ARG A 148 17.27 -5.85 -1.41
CA ARG A 148 18.49 -5.05 -1.43
C ARG A 148 19.05 -4.95 -2.84
#